data_32f373cf4a10bdef6e8050e737949000
#
_entry.id   32f373cf4a10bdef6e8050e737949000
#
_cell.length_a   1.000
_cell.length_b   1.000
_cell.length_c   1.000
_cell.angle_alpha   90.00
_cell.angle_beta   90.00
_cell.angle_gamma   90.00
#
_symmetry.space_group_name_H-M   'P 1'
#
loop_
_entity.id
_entity.type
_entity.pdbx_description
1 polymer ?
#
loop_
_entity_poly.entity_id
_entity_poly.type
_entity_poly.pdbx_seq_one_letter_code
_entity_poly.pdbx_strand_id
1 'polypeptide(L)'
;MAKKSKIVREYKLVKNIKKYSSLRAELKGVIKSPSSTFEEKQIAVAKLDKLPKSSSPIRLRNRCFKTGRPRGVIRRFKLSRLSFREMALKGEIPGVTKASW
;
A
#
# COMPACT_ATOMS: atom_id res chain seq x y z
N MET A 1 -15.18 -9.43 8.90
CA MET A 1 -14.19 -9.85 7.90
C MET A 1 -14.44 -9.20 6.55
N ALA A 2 -13.38 -8.92 5.83
CA ALA A 2 -13.51 -8.40 4.46
C ALA A 2 -13.88 -9.52 3.49
N LYS A 3 -14.61 -9.17 2.43
CA LYS A 3 -14.93 -10.13 1.36
C LYS A 3 -13.65 -10.55 0.64
N LYS A 4 -13.61 -11.78 0.17
CA LYS A 4 -12.47 -12.31 -0.62
C LYS A 4 -12.16 -11.46 -1.84
N SER A 5 -13.19 -10.92 -2.50
CA SER A 5 -13.03 -10.02 -3.65
C SER A 5 -12.22 -8.76 -3.32
N LYS A 6 -12.39 -8.21 -2.12
CA LYS A 6 -11.64 -7.03 -1.67
C LYS A 6 -10.17 -7.37 -1.41
N ILE A 7 -9.90 -8.54 -0.86
CA ILE A 7 -8.52 -9.01 -0.62
C ILE A 7 -7.79 -9.24 -1.94
N VAL A 8 -8.44 -9.88 -2.90
CA VAL A 8 -7.90 -10.12 -4.25
C VAL A 8 -7.64 -8.79 -4.98
N ARG A 9 -8.56 -7.84 -4.86
CA ARG A 9 -8.40 -6.50 -5.44
C ARG A 9 -7.16 -5.80 -4.88
N GLU A 10 -6.97 -5.85 -3.57
CA GLU A 10 -5.81 -5.26 -2.90
C GLU A 10 -4.50 -5.89 -3.37
N TYR A 11 -4.48 -7.20 -3.53
CA TYR A 11 -3.33 -7.94 -4.05
C TYR A 11 -2.97 -7.50 -5.47
N LYS A 12 -3.98 -7.37 -6.35
CA LYS A 12 -3.78 -6.87 -7.71
C LYS A 12 -3.27 -5.42 -7.72
N LEU A 13 -3.77 -4.61 -6.80
CA LEU A 13 -3.35 -3.22 -6.63
C LEU A 13 -1.86 -3.14 -6.27
N VAL A 14 -1.40 -3.96 -5.34
CA VAL A 14 0.02 -4.02 -4.95
C VAL A 14 0.90 -4.41 -6.15
N LYS A 15 0.47 -5.39 -6.93
CA LYS A 15 1.20 -5.79 -8.15
C LYS A 15 1.32 -4.66 -9.16
N ASN A 16 0.23 -3.95 -9.43
CA ASN A 16 0.22 -2.84 -10.38
C ASN A 16 1.10 -1.68 -9.90
N ILE A 17 1.06 -1.35 -8.62
CA ILE A 17 1.89 -0.31 -8.04
C ILE A 17 3.37 -0.65 -8.20
N LYS A 18 3.75 -1.89 -7.93
CA LYS A 18 5.13 -2.36 -8.09
C LYS A 18 5.57 -2.31 -9.55
N LYS A 19 4.69 -2.72 -10.48
CA LYS A 19 4.97 -2.73 -11.93
C LYS A 19 5.24 -1.33 -12.46
N TYR A 20 4.48 -0.33 -12.04
CA TYR A 20 4.57 1.03 -12.56
C TYR A 20 5.38 1.99 -11.68
N SER A 21 5.98 1.53 -10.59
CA SER A 21 6.67 2.38 -9.62
C SER A 21 7.83 3.16 -10.23
N SER A 22 8.70 2.51 -11.00
CA SER A 22 9.85 3.14 -11.66
C SER A 22 9.41 4.18 -12.69
N LEU A 23 8.44 3.84 -13.54
CA LEU A 23 7.91 4.74 -14.56
C LEU A 23 7.27 5.98 -13.93
N ARG A 24 6.48 5.81 -12.87
CA ARG A 24 5.89 6.92 -12.14
C ARG A 24 6.95 7.82 -11.50
N ALA A 25 7.99 7.22 -10.92
CA ALA A 25 9.08 7.98 -10.33
C ALA A 25 9.82 8.84 -11.36
N GLU A 26 10.10 8.29 -12.53
CA GLU A 26 10.72 9.01 -13.64
C GLU A 26 9.87 10.19 -14.10
N LEU A 27 8.57 9.95 -14.34
CA LEU A 27 7.65 11.00 -14.78
C LEU A 27 7.50 12.10 -13.74
N LYS A 28 7.41 11.78 -12.48
CA LYS A 28 7.35 12.76 -11.39
C LYS A 28 8.67 13.54 -11.27
N GLY A 29 9.80 12.88 -11.49
CA GLY A 29 11.11 13.52 -11.50
C GLY A 29 11.19 14.58 -12.59
N VAL A 30 10.73 14.29 -13.81
CA VAL A 30 10.68 15.24 -14.92
C VAL A 30 9.78 16.44 -14.58
N ILE A 31 8.60 16.20 -14.00
CA ILE A 31 7.66 17.27 -13.62
C ILE A 31 8.26 18.21 -12.56
N LYS A 32 8.99 17.66 -11.58
CA LYS A 32 9.57 18.43 -10.48
C LYS A 32 10.92 19.05 -10.82
N SER A 33 11.59 18.62 -11.86
CA SER A 33 12.92 19.10 -12.22
C SER A 33 12.87 20.55 -12.69
N PRO A 34 13.71 21.44 -12.11
CA PRO A 34 13.79 22.83 -12.58
C PRO A 34 14.47 22.96 -13.94
N SER A 35 15.22 21.93 -14.37
CA SER A 35 15.91 21.93 -15.67
C SER A 35 15.02 21.49 -16.82
N SER A 36 13.82 20.95 -16.56
CA SER A 36 12.88 20.50 -17.59
C SER A 36 12.15 21.69 -18.20
N THR A 37 11.93 21.62 -19.53
CA THR A 37 11.12 22.62 -20.23
C THR A 37 9.64 22.43 -19.92
N PHE A 38 8.84 23.47 -20.14
CA PHE A 38 7.39 23.41 -19.96
C PHE A 38 6.73 22.33 -20.82
N GLU A 39 7.18 22.17 -22.06
CA GLU A 39 6.68 21.14 -22.97
C GLU A 39 6.97 19.73 -22.47
N GLU A 40 8.18 19.48 -21.97
CA GLU A 40 8.56 18.20 -21.37
C GLU A 40 7.69 17.86 -20.17
N LYS A 41 7.43 18.85 -19.32
CA LYS A 41 6.53 18.68 -18.17
C LYS A 41 5.11 18.33 -18.58
N GLN A 42 4.58 18.98 -19.61
CA GLN A 42 3.24 18.67 -20.14
C GLN A 42 3.15 17.26 -20.69
N ILE A 43 4.16 16.82 -21.44
CA ILE A 43 4.23 15.44 -21.95
C ILE A 43 4.27 14.43 -20.81
N ALA A 44 5.05 14.71 -19.78
CA ALA A 44 5.16 13.83 -18.61
C ALA A 44 3.83 13.73 -17.86
N VAL A 45 3.12 14.83 -17.66
CA VAL A 45 1.80 14.85 -17.02
C VAL A 45 0.79 14.04 -17.84
N ALA A 46 0.77 14.20 -19.16
CA ALA A 46 -0.12 13.46 -20.04
C ALA A 46 0.14 11.95 -19.97
N LYS A 47 1.40 11.54 -19.94
CA LYS A 47 1.78 10.12 -19.78
C LYS A 47 1.35 9.57 -18.41
N LEU A 48 1.53 10.37 -17.36
CA LEU A 48 1.14 9.99 -15.99
C LEU A 48 -0.38 9.79 -15.90
N ASP A 49 -1.17 10.64 -16.52
CA ASP A 49 -2.63 10.55 -16.55
C ASP A 49 -3.14 9.31 -17.29
N LYS A 50 -2.39 8.85 -18.29
CA LYS A 50 -2.73 7.65 -19.06
C LYS A 50 -2.48 6.35 -18.30
N LEU A 51 -1.65 6.38 -17.25
CA LEU A 51 -1.37 5.18 -16.46
C LEU A 51 -2.63 4.71 -15.72
N PRO A 52 -2.77 3.40 -15.48
CA PRO A 52 -3.92 2.88 -14.73
C PRO A 52 -4.03 3.52 -13.35
N LYS A 53 -5.22 3.86 -12.92
CA LYS A 53 -5.48 4.41 -11.59
C LYS A 53 -5.01 3.46 -10.48
N SER A 54 -5.09 2.15 -10.72
CA SER A 54 -4.63 1.12 -9.79
C SER A 54 -3.11 1.09 -9.60
N SER A 55 -2.35 1.82 -10.41
CA SER A 55 -0.90 1.96 -10.23
C SER A 55 -0.50 3.05 -9.22
N SER A 56 -1.46 3.82 -8.72
CA SER A 56 -1.21 4.88 -7.74
C SER A 56 -1.06 4.31 -6.33
N PRO A 57 0.06 4.58 -5.63
CA PRO A 57 0.28 4.06 -4.28
C PRO A 57 -0.67 4.64 -3.22
N ILE A 58 -1.28 5.80 -3.48
CA ILE A 58 -2.24 6.41 -2.55
C ILE A 58 -3.53 5.60 -2.38
N ARG A 59 -3.82 4.70 -3.31
CA ARG A 59 -4.98 3.81 -3.25
C ARG A 59 -4.78 2.57 -2.39
N LEU A 60 -3.54 2.31 -1.96
CA LEU A 60 -3.26 1.21 -1.05
C LEU A 60 -3.95 1.44 0.29
N ARG A 61 -4.50 0.36 0.83
CA ARG A 61 -5.07 0.35 2.16
C ARG A 61 -4.37 -0.70 3.00
N ASN A 62 -3.92 -0.30 4.18
CA ASN A 62 -3.38 -1.26 5.14
C ASN A 62 -4.50 -2.18 5.61
N ARG A 63 -4.32 -3.49 5.41
CA ARG A 63 -5.28 -4.52 5.79
C ARG A 63 -4.63 -5.57 6.65
N CYS A 64 -5.43 -6.19 7.50
CA CYS A 64 -4.98 -7.33 8.28
C CYS A 64 -4.55 -8.47 7.34
N PHE A 65 -3.35 -8.97 7.54
CA PHE A 65 -2.81 -10.08 6.78
C PHE A 65 -3.67 -11.36 6.91
N LYS A 66 -4.24 -11.59 8.09
CA LYS A 66 -5.02 -12.78 8.39
C LYS A 66 -6.48 -12.69 7.93
N THR A 67 -7.14 -11.56 8.17
CA THR A 67 -8.59 -11.42 7.95
C THR A 67 -8.97 -10.44 6.83
N GLY A 68 -8.04 -9.58 6.41
CA GLY A 68 -8.31 -8.55 5.42
C GLY A 68 -9.03 -7.32 5.96
N ARG A 69 -9.23 -7.22 7.28
CA ARG A 69 -9.87 -6.06 7.90
C ARG A 69 -9.13 -4.76 7.57
N PRO A 70 -9.82 -3.71 7.07
CA PRO A 70 -9.17 -2.46 6.67
C PRO A 70 -8.99 -1.45 7.82
N ARG A 71 -9.62 -1.66 8.97
CA ARG A 71 -9.57 -0.76 10.13
C ARG A 71 -8.90 -1.42 11.31
N GLY A 72 -8.30 -0.60 12.18
CA GLY A 72 -7.65 -1.09 13.39
C GLY A 72 -6.45 -2.01 13.10
N VAL A 73 -5.70 -1.71 12.07
CA VAL A 73 -4.53 -2.50 11.66
C VAL A 73 -3.27 -1.94 12.31
N ILE A 74 -2.53 -2.82 12.99
CA ILE A 74 -1.23 -2.49 13.57
C ILE A 74 -0.18 -2.67 12.45
N ARG A 75 0.34 -1.57 11.92
CA ARG A 75 1.25 -1.58 10.76
C ARG A 75 2.49 -2.44 10.96
N ARG A 76 3.04 -2.41 12.16
CA ARG A 76 4.27 -3.16 12.50
C ARG A 76 4.11 -4.67 12.26
N PHE A 77 2.94 -5.20 12.60
CA PHE A 77 2.65 -6.63 12.49
C PHE A 77 1.76 -6.98 11.31
N LYS A 78 1.20 -5.96 10.64
CA LYS A 78 0.23 -6.14 9.54
C LYS A 78 -0.98 -6.98 9.94
N LEU A 79 -1.40 -6.84 11.18
CA LEU A 79 -2.53 -7.55 11.77
C LEU A 79 -3.53 -6.56 12.34
N SER A 80 -4.83 -6.92 12.31
CA SER A 80 -5.84 -6.15 13.02
C SER A 80 -5.63 -6.31 14.54
N ARG A 81 -6.17 -5.36 15.32
CA ARG A 81 -6.10 -5.42 16.79
C ARG A 81 -6.65 -6.75 17.33
N LEU A 82 -7.70 -7.28 16.70
CA LEU A 82 -8.32 -8.54 17.12
C LEU A 82 -7.44 -9.75 16.83
N SER A 83 -6.92 -9.85 15.61
CA SER A 83 -6.01 -10.93 15.22
C SER A 83 -4.69 -10.85 15.98
N PHE A 84 -4.17 -9.64 16.22
CA PHE A 84 -2.96 -9.43 17.01
C PHE A 84 -3.13 -9.98 18.43
N ARG A 85 -4.26 -9.63 19.08
CA ARG A 85 -4.55 -10.11 20.44
C ARG A 85 -4.62 -11.64 20.49
N GLU A 86 -5.36 -12.25 19.57
CA GLU A 86 -5.50 -13.70 19.50
C GLU A 86 -4.15 -14.40 19.32
N MET A 87 -3.35 -13.94 18.37
CA MET A 87 -2.04 -14.53 18.07
C MET A 87 -1.04 -14.30 19.19
N ALA A 88 -1.07 -13.15 19.85
CA ALA A 88 -0.21 -12.84 20.98
C ALA A 88 -0.52 -13.74 22.17
N LEU A 89 -1.80 -13.97 22.47
CA LEU A 89 -2.22 -14.88 23.53
C LEU A 89 -1.83 -16.33 23.29
N LYS A 90 -1.77 -16.75 22.02
CA LYS A 90 -1.31 -18.09 21.62
C LYS A 90 0.21 -18.22 21.55
N GLY A 91 0.95 -17.11 21.75
CA GLY A 91 2.41 -17.11 21.65
C GLY A 91 2.96 -17.20 20.24
N GLU A 92 2.15 -16.91 19.23
CA GLU A 92 2.56 -16.99 17.82
C GLU A 92 3.37 -15.77 17.35
N ILE A 93 3.38 -14.68 18.12
CA ILE A 93 4.14 -13.47 17.80
C ILE A 93 5.38 -13.42 18.69
N PRO A 94 6.59 -13.58 18.14
CA PRO A 94 7.80 -13.57 18.96
C PRO A 94 8.09 -12.18 19.55
N GLY A 95 8.58 -12.17 20.78
CA GLY A 95 8.96 -10.94 21.47
C GLY A 95 7.83 -10.14 22.07
N VAL A 96 6.58 -10.59 21.92
CA VAL A 96 5.41 -9.92 22.49
C VAL A 96 5.06 -10.54 23.83
N THR A 97 5.04 -9.72 24.87
CA THR A 97 4.66 -10.13 26.24
C THR A 97 3.50 -9.29 26.73
N LYS A 98 2.69 -9.86 27.62
CA LYS A 98 1.61 -9.14 28.25
C LYS A 98 2.17 -8.13 29.26
N ALA A 99 1.64 -6.91 29.26
CA ALA A 99 1.98 -5.90 30.25
C ALA A 99 1.49 -6.34 31.65
N SER A 100 2.35 -6.16 32.63
CA SER A 100 2.11 -6.66 33.99
C SER A 100 2.10 -5.54 35.06
N TRP A 101 1.95 -4.27 34.63
CA TRP A 101 1.83 -3.14 35.59
C TRP A 101 0.43 -3.00 36.16
#